data_3f6cb7d6e56d5ef75b057893b39eb941
#
_entry.id   3f6cb7d6e56d5ef75b057893b39eb941
#
_cell.length_a   1.000
_cell.length_b   1.000
_cell.length_c   1.000
_cell.angle_alpha   90.00
_cell.angle_beta   90.00
_cell.angle_gamma   90.00
#
_symmetry.space_group_name_H-M   'P 1'
#
loop_
_entity.id
_entity.type
_entity.pdbx_description
1 polymer ?
#
loop_
_entity_poly.entity_id
_entity_poly.type
_entity_poly.pdbx_seq_one_letter_code
_entity_poly.pdbx_strand_id
1 'polypeptide(L)'
;MAKLPSQREETLGGYIVHGIPFPISTDEESLEFLKRMAPIQIEQEYKIKYLHSYGQDSPWFAGLTNKRLLASRDSKSGYTTANPRGHDMYSGAETKWIDITETPAHVHAFTVCYFGSEEFLPETPFVLALIEFEGVNTLLLTRLMGVDPAVPSLDWIGMEVTPRFLRNSKLKPTDVYFVPKGE
;
A
#
# COMPACT_ATOMS: atom_id res chain seq x y z
N MET A 1 -53.40 10.14 1.96
CA MET A 1 -52.05 9.64 2.24
C MET A 1 -51.66 10.11 3.62
N ALA A 2 -51.64 9.23 4.62
CA ALA A 2 -51.16 9.56 5.94
C ALA A 2 -49.66 9.90 5.82
N LYS A 3 -49.25 11.05 6.33
CA LYS A 3 -47.83 11.40 6.43
C LYS A 3 -47.15 10.33 7.28
N LEU A 4 -46.19 9.63 6.73
CA LEU A 4 -45.27 8.80 7.52
C LEU A 4 -44.67 9.69 8.62
N PRO A 5 -44.58 9.20 9.87
CA PRO A 5 -43.90 9.93 10.93
C PRO A 5 -42.51 10.29 10.45
N SER A 6 -42.03 11.48 10.78
CA SER A 6 -40.68 11.90 10.48
C SER A 6 -39.71 10.83 10.95
N GLN A 7 -38.80 10.39 10.09
CA GLN A 7 -37.75 9.47 10.44
C GLN A 7 -37.07 9.98 11.70
N ARG A 8 -37.11 9.18 12.74
CA ARG A 8 -36.45 9.50 13.99
C ARG A 8 -35.05 8.89 13.98
N GLU A 9 -34.11 9.69 14.40
CA GLU A 9 -32.72 9.28 14.54
C GLU A 9 -32.41 9.14 16.03
N GLU A 10 -31.87 7.99 16.42
CA GLU A 10 -31.45 7.75 17.81
C GLU A 10 -30.09 7.06 17.86
N THR A 11 -29.28 7.40 18.85
CA THR A 11 -28.01 6.72 19.11
C THR A 11 -28.24 5.58 20.09
N LEU A 12 -28.11 4.35 19.62
CA LEU A 12 -28.29 3.14 20.41
C LEU A 12 -27.00 2.31 20.37
N GLY A 13 -26.38 2.09 21.55
CA GLY A 13 -25.19 1.23 21.67
C GLY A 13 -24.01 1.65 20.79
N GLY A 14 -23.88 2.95 20.46
CA GLY A 14 -22.83 3.47 19.59
C GLY A 14 -23.17 3.47 18.09
N TYR A 15 -24.41 3.15 17.72
CA TYR A 15 -24.92 3.19 16.36
C TYR A 15 -25.91 4.35 16.20
N ILE A 16 -25.93 4.97 15.02
CA ILE A 16 -26.99 5.86 14.62
C ILE A 16 -28.04 5.05 13.89
N VAL A 17 -29.27 5.02 14.44
CA VAL A 17 -30.39 4.25 13.89
C VAL A 17 -31.41 5.20 13.31
N HIS A 18 -31.76 5.02 12.05
CA HIS A 18 -32.72 5.82 11.32
C HIS A 18 -34.03 5.05 11.11
N GLY A 19 -35.14 5.74 11.14
CA GLY A 19 -36.43 5.16 10.80
C GLY A 19 -37.04 4.27 11.90
N ILE A 20 -36.73 4.55 13.17
CA ILE A 20 -37.27 3.77 14.30
C ILE A 20 -38.79 3.94 14.38
N PRO A 21 -39.56 2.82 14.30
CA PRO A 21 -41.01 2.88 14.50
C PRO A 21 -41.34 2.96 16.00
N PHE A 22 -42.17 3.94 16.37
CA PHE A 22 -42.65 4.08 17.75
C PHE A 22 -44.12 4.47 17.80
N PRO A 23 -44.89 3.89 18.70
CA PRO A 23 -44.59 2.67 19.48
C PRO A 23 -44.69 1.43 18.63
N ILE A 24 -43.87 0.40 18.92
CA ILE A 24 -44.03 -0.92 18.34
C ILE A 24 -45.05 -1.68 19.18
N SER A 25 -46.21 -1.96 18.57
CA SER A 25 -47.22 -2.86 19.10
C SER A 25 -47.28 -4.12 18.27
N THR A 26 -47.76 -5.23 18.81
CA THR A 26 -47.98 -6.48 18.07
C THR A 26 -49.40 -6.60 17.52
N ASP A 27 -50.23 -5.55 17.65
CA ASP A 27 -51.56 -5.52 17.04
C ASP A 27 -51.48 -5.48 15.49
N GLU A 28 -52.58 -5.81 14.86
CA GLU A 28 -52.64 -5.98 13.40
C GLU A 28 -52.41 -4.67 12.65
N GLU A 29 -52.85 -3.55 13.23
CA GLU A 29 -52.67 -2.21 12.63
C GLU A 29 -51.20 -1.79 12.64
N SER A 30 -50.48 -2.05 13.72
CA SER A 30 -49.05 -1.80 13.85
C SER A 30 -48.23 -2.69 12.91
N LEU A 31 -48.61 -3.97 12.75
CA LEU A 31 -47.96 -4.87 11.78
C LEU A 31 -48.16 -4.42 10.33
N GLU A 32 -49.35 -3.96 9.99
CA GLU A 32 -49.64 -3.38 8.65
C GLU A 32 -48.86 -2.08 8.43
N PHE A 33 -48.67 -1.27 9.46
CA PHE A 33 -47.84 -0.09 9.41
C PHE A 33 -46.37 -0.42 9.16
N LEU A 34 -45.80 -1.40 9.87
CA LEU A 34 -44.43 -1.88 9.72
C LEU A 34 -44.14 -2.39 8.31
N LYS A 35 -45.09 -3.11 7.68
CA LYS A 35 -44.97 -3.58 6.29
C LYS A 35 -44.83 -2.45 5.27
N ARG A 36 -45.34 -1.26 5.58
CA ARG A 36 -45.29 -0.08 4.70
C ARG A 36 -44.15 0.87 4.99
N MET A 37 -43.39 0.62 6.05
CA MET A 37 -42.24 1.45 6.41
C MET A 37 -41.08 1.25 5.45
N ALA A 38 -40.27 2.31 5.30
CA ALA A 38 -38.96 2.17 4.75
C ALA A 38 -38.08 1.30 5.66
N PRO A 39 -37.14 0.52 5.09
CA PRO A 39 -36.21 -0.28 5.88
C PRO A 39 -35.50 0.56 6.93
N ILE A 40 -35.35 -0.01 8.14
CA ILE A 40 -34.52 0.59 9.17
C ILE A 40 -33.07 0.57 8.69
N GLN A 41 -32.42 1.74 8.71
CA GLN A 41 -31.01 1.88 8.32
C GLN A 41 -30.19 2.13 9.57
N ILE A 42 -29.04 1.47 9.65
CA ILE A 42 -28.07 1.62 10.74
C ILE A 42 -26.78 2.16 10.13
N GLU A 43 -26.36 3.34 10.60
CA GLU A 43 -25.08 3.92 10.29
C GLU A 43 -24.11 3.62 11.43
N GLN A 44 -22.98 2.99 11.11
CA GLN A 44 -21.94 2.65 12.06
C GLN A 44 -20.59 3.11 11.53
N GLU A 45 -19.90 3.93 12.31
CA GLU A 45 -18.49 4.16 12.05
C GLU A 45 -17.69 2.89 12.35
N TYR A 46 -17.00 2.37 11.31
CA TYR A 46 -16.09 1.25 11.45
C TYR A 46 -14.64 1.74 11.42
N LYS A 47 -14.00 1.78 12.60
CA LYS A 47 -12.62 2.22 12.75
C LYS A 47 -11.74 1.07 13.17
N ILE A 48 -10.79 0.68 12.31
CA ILE A 48 -9.79 -0.33 12.62
C ILE A 48 -8.47 0.36 12.95
N LYS A 49 -7.88 0.01 14.10
CA LYS A 49 -6.53 0.39 14.45
C LYS A 49 -5.63 -0.84 14.33
N TYR A 50 -4.69 -0.77 13.37
CA TYR A 50 -3.68 -1.81 13.21
C TYR A 50 -2.44 -1.48 14.04
N LEU A 51 -1.95 -2.48 14.78
CA LEU A 51 -0.62 -2.49 15.34
C LEU A 51 0.13 -3.64 14.69
N HIS A 52 1.12 -3.33 13.87
CA HIS A 52 1.96 -4.33 13.21
C HIS A 52 3.44 -3.97 13.37
N SER A 53 4.28 -4.99 13.22
CA SER A 53 5.73 -4.87 13.26
C SER A 53 6.30 -5.38 11.93
N TYR A 54 7.38 -4.77 11.46
CA TYR A 54 8.16 -5.31 10.35
C TYR A 54 8.98 -6.54 10.75
N GLY A 55 9.06 -6.84 12.06
CA GLY A 55 9.76 -8.02 12.57
C GLY A 55 11.20 -8.04 12.12
N GLN A 56 11.60 -9.15 11.51
CA GLN A 56 12.96 -9.39 11.02
C GLN A 56 13.34 -8.54 9.81
N ASP A 57 12.36 -7.97 9.10
CA ASP A 57 12.59 -7.07 7.97
C ASP A 57 12.85 -5.62 8.41
N SER A 58 12.76 -5.34 9.72
CA SER A 58 13.01 -3.99 10.28
C SER A 58 14.35 -3.36 9.87
N PRO A 59 15.47 -4.11 9.72
CA PRO A 59 16.73 -3.53 9.26
C PRO A 59 16.65 -2.91 7.86
N TRP A 60 15.85 -3.48 6.96
CA TRP A 60 15.65 -2.92 5.62
C TRP A 60 15.02 -1.52 5.69
N PHE A 61 13.95 -1.36 6.47
CA PHE A 61 13.28 -0.06 6.65
C PHE A 61 14.16 0.94 7.40
N ALA A 62 14.94 0.48 8.38
CA ALA A 62 15.93 1.31 9.04
C ALA A 62 17.04 1.77 8.07
N GLY A 63 17.43 0.90 7.13
CA GLY A 63 18.33 1.23 6.03
C GLY A 63 17.79 2.41 5.22
N LEU A 64 16.54 2.37 4.76
CA LEU A 64 15.92 3.46 3.99
C LEU A 64 15.95 4.79 4.75
N THR A 65 15.69 4.77 6.06
CA THR A 65 15.79 5.96 6.92
C THR A 65 17.20 6.55 6.92
N ASN A 66 18.21 5.69 6.86
CA ASN A 66 19.64 6.07 6.83
C ASN A 66 20.18 6.24 5.39
N LYS A 67 19.31 6.32 4.39
CA LYS A 67 19.69 6.47 2.98
C LYS A 67 20.54 5.30 2.46
N ARG A 68 20.21 4.11 2.92
CA ARG A 68 20.82 2.85 2.50
C ARG A 68 19.76 1.89 1.99
N LEU A 69 20.03 1.30 0.85
CA LEU A 69 19.23 0.20 0.32
C LEU A 69 19.91 -1.12 0.67
N LEU A 70 19.24 -1.92 1.48
CA LEU A 70 19.76 -3.21 1.92
C LEU A 70 19.13 -4.34 1.10
N ALA A 71 19.91 -5.35 0.80
CA ALA A 71 19.44 -6.64 0.30
C ALA A 71 19.70 -7.72 1.33
N SER A 72 18.94 -8.80 1.28
CA SER A 72 19.15 -9.96 2.14
C SER A 72 19.78 -11.11 1.37
N ARG A 73 20.89 -11.65 1.91
CA ARG A 73 21.66 -12.74 1.30
C ARG A 73 21.62 -13.98 2.17
N ASP A 74 21.22 -15.09 1.57
CA ASP A 74 21.36 -16.39 2.21
C ASP A 74 22.85 -16.75 2.36
N SER A 75 23.26 -17.12 3.57
CA SER A 75 24.66 -17.43 3.87
C SER A 75 25.12 -18.78 3.34
N LYS A 76 24.21 -19.66 2.94
CA LYS A 76 24.52 -20.99 2.40
C LYS A 76 24.59 -21.00 0.88
N SER A 77 23.55 -20.51 0.23
CA SER A 77 23.43 -20.51 -1.23
C SER A 77 24.03 -19.26 -1.88
N GLY A 78 24.17 -18.16 -1.12
CA GLY A 78 24.52 -16.86 -1.67
C GLY A 78 23.36 -16.16 -2.39
N TYR A 79 22.17 -16.78 -2.45
CA TYR A 79 21.00 -16.20 -3.08
C TYR A 79 20.65 -14.86 -2.42
N THR A 80 20.53 -13.82 -3.23
CA THR A 80 20.37 -12.45 -2.74
C THR A 80 19.05 -11.86 -3.24
N THR A 81 18.25 -11.33 -2.31
CA THR A 81 16.96 -10.68 -2.62
C THR A 81 17.03 -9.20 -2.35
N ALA A 82 16.58 -8.39 -3.32
CA ALA A 82 16.45 -6.94 -3.16
C ALA A 82 15.30 -6.56 -2.20
N ASN A 83 14.27 -7.42 -2.11
CA ASN A 83 13.17 -7.24 -1.17
C ASN A 83 13.58 -7.72 0.23
N PRO A 84 13.02 -7.12 1.31
CA PRO A 84 13.37 -7.53 2.66
C PRO A 84 12.95 -8.97 2.94
N ARG A 85 13.91 -9.77 3.44
CA ARG A 85 13.68 -11.15 3.89
C ARG A 85 14.64 -11.50 4.99
N GLY A 86 14.15 -11.64 6.22
CA GLY A 86 14.96 -12.06 7.36
C GLY A 86 15.41 -13.53 7.29
N HIS A 87 14.70 -14.37 6.51
CA HIS A 87 15.02 -15.78 6.31
C HIS A 87 14.95 -16.16 4.84
N ASP A 88 15.83 -17.08 4.45
CA ASP A 88 15.80 -17.68 3.12
C ASP A 88 14.55 -18.53 2.91
N MET A 89 13.91 -18.38 1.75
CA MET A 89 12.62 -19.02 1.46
C MET A 89 12.72 -20.53 1.23
N TYR A 90 13.91 -21.03 0.91
CA TYR A 90 14.13 -22.45 0.59
C TYR A 90 14.71 -23.21 1.78
N SER A 91 15.68 -22.61 2.46
CA SER A 91 16.40 -23.26 3.56
C SER A 91 15.84 -22.91 4.94
N GLY A 92 15.07 -21.84 5.06
CA GLY A 92 14.64 -21.28 6.34
C GLY A 92 15.79 -20.70 7.18
N ALA A 93 17.02 -20.65 6.62
CA ALA A 93 18.17 -20.11 7.31
C ALA A 93 18.08 -18.59 7.44
N GLU A 94 18.66 -18.03 8.49
CA GLU A 94 18.78 -16.59 8.67
C GLU A 94 19.65 -15.98 7.56
N THR A 95 19.16 -14.86 6.99
CA THR A 95 19.86 -14.12 5.95
C THR A 95 20.75 -13.03 6.55
N LYS A 96 21.77 -12.61 5.79
CA LYS A 96 22.62 -11.46 6.13
C LYS A 96 22.21 -10.26 5.31
N TRP A 97 22.14 -9.11 5.95
CA TRP A 97 21.91 -7.83 5.29
C TRP A 97 23.19 -7.34 4.63
N ILE A 98 23.09 -6.97 3.35
CA ILE A 98 24.17 -6.37 2.57
C ILE A 98 23.68 -5.02 2.01
N ASP A 99 24.57 -4.06 1.97
CA ASP A 99 24.29 -2.75 1.39
C ASP A 99 24.48 -2.81 -0.13
N ILE A 100 23.42 -2.49 -0.87
CA ILE A 100 23.41 -2.45 -2.34
C ILE A 100 23.18 -1.04 -2.89
N THR A 101 23.31 -0.01 -2.06
CA THR A 101 23.01 1.38 -2.43
C THR A 101 23.81 1.84 -3.66
N GLU A 102 25.09 1.47 -3.72
CA GLU A 102 26.00 1.83 -4.81
C GLU A 102 26.17 0.72 -5.86
N THR A 103 25.40 -0.36 -5.74
CA THR A 103 25.45 -1.46 -6.72
C THR A 103 24.88 -0.99 -8.05
N PRO A 104 25.54 -1.25 -9.19
CA PRO A 104 25.01 -0.93 -10.51
C PRO A 104 23.61 -1.49 -10.71
N ALA A 105 22.72 -0.62 -11.16
CA ALA A 105 21.30 -0.95 -11.30
C ALA A 105 20.74 -0.44 -12.63
N HIS A 106 19.82 -1.21 -13.20
CA HIS A 106 19.19 -0.92 -14.48
C HIS A 106 17.68 -1.14 -14.40
N VAL A 107 16.95 -0.43 -15.24
CA VAL A 107 15.52 -0.70 -15.44
C VAL A 107 15.36 -2.01 -16.21
N HIS A 108 14.83 -3.03 -15.59
CA HIS A 108 14.51 -4.31 -16.22
C HIS A 108 13.19 -4.22 -17.01
N ALA A 109 12.17 -3.62 -16.41
CA ALA A 109 10.88 -3.37 -17.04
C ALA A 109 10.19 -2.20 -16.34
N PHE A 110 9.18 -1.61 -16.99
CA PHE A 110 8.40 -0.53 -16.39
C PHE A 110 6.93 -0.57 -16.81
N THR A 111 6.11 0.18 -16.10
CA THR A 111 4.73 0.48 -16.48
C THR A 111 4.38 1.91 -16.11
N VAL A 112 3.52 2.54 -16.90
CA VAL A 112 2.94 3.85 -16.58
C VAL A 112 1.58 3.65 -15.95
N CYS A 113 1.41 4.16 -14.74
CA CYS A 113 0.19 4.06 -13.96
C CYS A 113 -0.65 5.32 -14.14
N TYR A 114 -1.76 5.20 -14.86
CA TYR A 114 -2.72 6.30 -15.10
C TYR A 114 -3.82 6.35 -14.04
N PHE A 115 -3.88 5.39 -13.15
CA PHE A 115 -4.82 5.33 -12.03
C PHE A 115 -4.14 4.66 -10.82
N GLY A 116 -4.75 4.81 -9.64
CA GLY A 116 -4.26 4.23 -8.39
C GLY A 116 -5.33 4.32 -7.31
N SER A 117 -4.99 3.90 -6.08
CA SER A 117 -5.83 4.18 -4.91
C SER A 117 -5.91 5.69 -4.66
N GLU A 118 -6.87 6.12 -3.84
CA GLU A 118 -7.07 7.54 -3.50
C GLU A 118 -5.77 8.24 -3.06
N GLU A 119 -4.88 7.53 -2.36
CA GLU A 119 -3.59 8.05 -1.91
C GLU A 119 -2.66 8.42 -3.09
N PHE A 120 -2.72 7.67 -4.21
CA PHE A 120 -1.84 7.84 -5.36
C PHE A 120 -2.47 8.58 -6.55
N LEU A 121 -3.79 8.77 -6.56
CA LEU A 121 -4.49 9.48 -7.63
C LEU A 121 -3.91 10.88 -7.94
N PRO A 122 -3.55 11.70 -6.93
CA PRO A 122 -2.98 13.04 -7.21
C PRO A 122 -1.61 13.00 -7.90
N GLU A 123 -0.93 11.85 -7.87
CA GLU A 123 0.41 11.68 -8.43
C GLU A 123 0.38 11.06 -9.84
N THR A 124 -0.80 10.65 -10.33
CA THR A 124 -0.96 10.06 -11.67
C THR A 124 -0.83 11.10 -12.79
N PRO A 125 -0.23 10.75 -13.94
CA PRO A 125 0.43 9.47 -14.22
C PRO A 125 1.81 9.36 -13.57
N PHE A 126 2.19 8.15 -13.15
CA PHE A 126 3.52 7.89 -12.62
C PHE A 126 4.11 6.59 -13.15
N VAL A 127 5.42 6.44 -13.08
CA VAL A 127 6.12 5.25 -13.56
C VAL A 127 6.52 4.34 -12.41
N LEU A 128 6.15 3.06 -12.49
CA LEU A 128 6.71 1.97 -11.69
C LEU A 128 7.70 1.20 -12.56
N ALA A 129 8.84 0.86 -11.99
CA ALA A 129 9.85 0.06 -12.64
C ALA A 129 10.28 -1.13 -11.78
N LEU A 130 10.63 -2.21 -12.44
CA LEU A 130 11.37 -3.32 -11.88
C LEU A 130 12.85 -3.04 -12.08
N ILE A 131 13.57 -2.86 -10.98
CA ILE A 131 15.00 -2.56 -10.99
C ILE A 131 15.78 -3.84 -10.76
N GLU A 132 16.73 -4.08 -11.66
CA GLU A 132 17.71 -5.16 -11.62
C GLU A 132 19.04 -4.63 -11.08
N PHE A 133 19.70 -5.38 -10.22
CA PHE A 133 21.00 -5.02 -9.63
C PHE A 133 22.04 -6.09 -9.96
N GLU A 134 23.25 -5.67 -10.16
CA GLU A 134 24.35 -6.60 -10.38
C GLU A 134 24.57 -7.51 -9.14
N GLY A 135 24.60 -8.81 -9.37
CA GLY A 135 24.81 -9.81 -8.29
C GLY A 135 23.64 -9.97 -7.31
N VAL A 136 22.44 -9.48 -7.64
CA VAL A 136 21.18 -9.69 -6.90
C VAL A 136 20.23 -10.53 -7.74
N ASN A 137 19.62 -11.55 -7.14
CA ASN A 137 18.84 -12.55 -7.88
C ASN A 137 17.37 -12.15 -8.11
N THR A 138 16.89 -11.08 -7.47
CA THR A 138 15.52 -10.62 -7.60
C THR A 138 15.45 -9.14 -8.00
N LEU A 139 14.34 -8.76 -8.58
CA LEU A 139 14.05 -7.38 -8.96
C LEU A 139 13.41 -6.63 -7.79
N LEU A 140 13.60 -5.31 -7.75
CA LEU A 140 12.91 -4.42 -6.83
C LEU A 140 11.87 -3.61 -7.59
N LEU A 141 10.59 -3.73 -7.20
CA LEU A 141 9.53 -2.87 -7.73
C LEU A 141 9.53 -1.54 -6.98
N THR A 142 9.70 -0.43 -7.70
CA THR A 142 9.75 0.90 -7.11
C THR A 142 9.35 1.98 -8.12
N ARG A 143 9.30 3.25 -7.68
CA ARG A 143 9.09 4.40 -8.52
C ARG A 143 10.33 4.71 -9.37
N LEU A 144 10.10 5.00 -10.65
CA LEU A 144 11.09 5.64 -11.53
C LEU A 144 10.68 7.10 -11.71
N MET A 145 11.57 8.01 -11.33
CA MET A 145 11.41 9.45 -11.46
C MET A 145 12.49 10.01 -12.41
N GLY A 146 12.39 11.28 -12.80
CA GLY A 146 13.30 11.86 -13.79
C GLY A 146 12.99 11.44 -15.24
N VAL A 147 11.85 10.79 -15.47
CA VAL A 147 11.32 10.45 -16.81
C VAL A 147 9.92 11.03 -16.97
N ASP A 148 9.51 11.34 -18.21
CA ASP A 148 8.19 11.90 -18.47
C ASP A 148 7.16 10.78 -18.70
N PRO A 149 6.23 10.53 -17.74
CA PRO A 149 5.22 9.50 -17.89
C PRO A 149 4.22 9.76 -19.04
N ALA A 150 4.14 10.98 -19.55
CA ALA A 150 3.29 11.31 -20.70
C ALA A 150 3.89 10.85 -22.05
N VAL A 151 5.21 10.64 -22.09
CA VAL A 151 5.94 10.21 -23.28
C VAL A 151 6.80 8.97 -22.98
N PRO A 152 6.16 7.82 -22.68
CA PRO A 152 6.91 6.60 -22.35
C PRO A 152 7.74 6.11 -23.52
N SER A 153 8.99 5.69 -23.26
CA SER A 153 9.91 5.13 -24.25
C SER A 153 10.42 3.76 -23.83
N LEU A 154 10.52 2.84 -24.77
CA LEU A 154 11.17 1.54 -24.55
C LEU A 154 12.67 1.68 -24.28
N ASP A 155 13.28 2.82 -24.62
CA ASP A 155 14.69 3.12 -24.30
C ASP A 155 14.97 3.20 -22.81
N TRP A 156 13.92 3.28 -21.98
CA TRP A 156 14.10 3.19 -20.52
C TRP A 156 14.49 1.79 -20.07
N ILE A 157 14.19 0.75 -20.86
CA ILE A 157 14.63 -0.63 -20.56
C ILE A 157 16.13 -0.73 -20.74
N GLY A 158 16.85 -1.19 -19.73
CA GLY A 158 18.30 -1.24 -19.70
C GLY A 158 18.99 0.06 -19.29
N MET A 159 18.24 1.14 -19.06
CA MET A 159 18.79 2.43 -18.60
C MET A 159 19.41 2.28 -17.22
N GLU A 160 20.64 2.75 -17.04
CA GLU A 160 21.27 2.84 -15.73
C GLU A 160 20.54 3.84 -14.83
N VAL A 161 20.31 3.41 -13.58
CA VAL A 161 19.58 4.21 -12.58
C VAL A 161 20.29 4.20 -11.24
N THR A 162 20.04 5.22 -10.43
CA THR A 162 20.57 5.34 -9.08
C THR A 162 19.43 5.52 -8.07
N PRO A 163 19.57 4.95 -6.86
CA PRO A 163 18.56 5.14 -5.81
C PRO A 163 18.60 6.56 -5.27
N ARG A 164 17.43 7.05 -4.96
CA ARG A 164 17.21 8.29 -4.19
C ARG A 164 16.24 7.98 -3.06
N PHE A 165 16.34 8.74 -2.00
CA PHE A 165 15.55 8.49 -0.80
C PHE A 165 14.77 9.73 -0.40
N LEU A 166 13.56 9.55 0.08
CA LEU A 166 12.79 10.64 0.65
C LEU A 166 13.57 11.30 1.78
N ARG A 167 13.52 12.63 1.87
CA ARG A 167 14.19 13.39 2.94
C ARG A 167 13.72 12.91 4.32
N ASN A 168 12.40 12.77 4.47
CA ASN A 168 11.76 12.30 5.68
C ASN A 168 11.19 10.90 5.40
N SER A 169 11.74 9.89 6.03
CA SER A 169 11.27 8.52 5.92
C SER A 169 9.85 8.38 6.48
N LYS A 170 9.04 7.61 5.79
CA LYS A 170 7.70 7.18 6.22
C LYS A 170 7.72 5.73 6.72
N LEU A 171 8.89 5.09 6.75
CA LEU A 171 9.08 3.67 7.02
C LEU A 171 8.25 2.79 6.06
N LYS A 172 8.18 3.19 4.80
CA LYS A 172 7.48 2.49 3.73
C LYS A 172 8.44 2.14 2.60
N PRO A 173 8.15 1.11 1.78
CA PRO A 173 8.95 0.80 0.59
C PRO A 173 9.08 1.97 -0.40
N THR A 174 8.11 2.87 -0.39
CA THR A 174 8.10 4.10 -1.20
C THR A 174 9.10 5.16 -0.75
N ASP A 175 9.86 4.92 0.32
CA ASP A 175 10.91 5.83 0.77
C ASP A 175 12.14 5.80 -0.13
N VAL A 176 12.28 4.79 -0.99
CA VAL A 176 13.28 4.71 -2.04
C VAL A 176 12.61 4.78 -3.42
N TYR A 177 13.21 5.54 -4.30
CA TYR A 177 12.84 5.64 -5.72
C TYR A 177 14.11 5.72 -6.56
N PHE A 178 14.01 5.56 -7.86
CA PHE A 178 15.16 5.59 -8.75
C PHE A 178 15.04 6.71 -9.78
N VAL A 179 16.20 7.23 -10.15
CA VAL A 179 16.33 8.24 -11.21
C VAL A 179 17.39 7.78 -12.22
N PRO A 180 17.36 8.26 -13.49
CA PRO A 180 18.43 8.04 -14.43
C PRO A 180 19.79 8.43 -13.83
N LYS A 181 20.83 7.66 -14.13
CA LYS A 181 22.16 7.96 -13.62
C LYS A 181 22.68 9.25 -14.22
N GLY A 182 23.10 10.18 -13.36
CA GLY A 182 23.58 11.51 -13.75
C GLY A 182 22.62 12.65 -13.45
N GLU A 183 21.41 12.33 -12.96
CA GLU A 183 20.46 13.32 -12.43
C GLU A 183 20.57 13.54 -10.92
#